data_e3c63ba3719f70bb3026368de32e1200
#
_entry.id   e3c63ba3719f70bb3026368de32e1200
#
_cell.length_a   1.000
_cell.length_b   1.000
_cell.length_c   1.000
_cell.angle_alpha   90.00
_cell.angle_beta   90.00
_cell.angle_gamma   90.00
#
_symmetry.space_group_name_H-M   'P 1'
#
loop_
_entity.id
_entity.type
_entity.pdbx_description
1 polymer ?
#
loop_
_entity_poly.entity_id
_entity_poly.type
_entity_poly.pdbx_seq_one_letter_code
_entity_poly.pdbx_strand_id
1 'polypeptide(L)'
;KAPYAISADGSIEELEQITRENLYEYYKEIIKGDLIDIFIIGDFDEKKVKSIINDKLKINTLKKPSTSHYVSHKKIRLKPKTTKEQMEIEQSKLYIGCKLDKLTPFEQKYVMNIYSFILGGSPNSRLFMNLREKNSLCYSVNSTYQPVFNLLIIRAGINASDFKKSVTLIKQELKNITQGKFDEKEIEAGKITYKNTFKEV
;
A
#
# COMPACT_ATOMS: atom_id res chain seq x y z
N LYS A 1 2.71 -17.55 -12.00
CA LYS A 1 2.12 -16.26 -11.57
C LYS A 1 2.92 -15.73 -10.37
N ALA A 2 3.04 -14.41 -10.21
CA ALA A 2 3.67 -13.85 -9.02
C ALA A 2 2.74 -14.07 -7.79
N PRO A 3 3.27 -14.32 -6.57
CA PRO A 3 2.44 -14.59 -5.39
C PRO A 3 1.37 -13.51 -5.14
N TYR A 4 1.69 -12.25 -5.36
CA TYR A 4 0.76 -11.12 -5.22
C TYR A 4 -0.24 -10.94 -6.37
N ALA A 5 -0.28 -11.86 -7.33
CA ALA A 5 -1.34 -11.93 -8.34
C ALA A 5 -2.53 -12.79 -7.87
N ILE A 6 -2.42 -13.39 -6.69
CA ILE A 6 -3.51 -14.06 -5.99
C ILE A 6 -4.16 -13.01 -5.08
N SER A 7 -5.49 -12.99 -5.04
CA SER A 7 -6.21 -12.10 -4.11
C SER A 7 -5.87 -12.48 -2.67
N ALA A 8 -5.54 -11.48 -1.85
CA ALA A 8 -5.33 -11.70 -0.41
C ALA A 8 -6.63 -12.10 0.31
N ASP A 9 -7.77 -11.74 -0.27
CA ASP A 9 -9.09 -12.06 0.28
C ASP A 9 -9.61 -13.43 -0.19
N GLY A 10 -8.85 -14.14 -1.05
CA GLY A 10 -9.26 -15.42 -1.60
C GLY A 10 -10.42 -15.34 -2.61
N SER A 11 -11.22 -16.39 -2.70
CA SER A 11 -12.46 -16.45 -3.44
C SER A 11 -13.61 -17.02 -2.58
N ILE A 12 -14.83 -16.84 -3.02
CA ILE A 12 -16.02 -17.39 -2.31
C ILE A 12 -15.93 -18.92 -2.27
N GLU A 13 -15.52 -19.54 -3.37
CA GLU A 13 -15.37 -20.99 -3.48
C GLU A 13 -14.31 -21.57 -2.53
N GLU A 14 -13.21 -20.81 -2.31
CA GLU A 14 -12.17 -21.17 -1.34
C GLU A 14 -12.68 -20.98 0.10
N LEU A 15 -13.43 -19.90 0.35
CA LEU A 15 -14.02 -19.61 1.66
C LEU A 15 -15.00 -20.71 2.10
N GLU A 16 -15.83 -21.20 1.19
CA GLU A 16 -16.78 -22.28 1.45
C GLU A 16 -16.13 -23.63 1.81
N GLN A 17 -14.86 -23.82 1.44
CA GLN A 17 -14.09 -25.01 1.79
C GLN A 17 -13.45 -24.95 3.17
N ILE A 18 -13.51 -23.79 3.84
CA ILE A 18 -12.93 -23.64 5.17
C ILE A 18 -13.87 -24.26 6.21
N THR A 19 -13.35 -25.28 6.90
CA THR A 19 -14.01 -25.92 8.02
C THR A 19 -13.24 -25.63 9.33
N ARG A 20 -13.87 -25.89 10.47
CA ARG A 20 -13.20 -25.79 11.76
C ARG A 20 -11.94 -26.67 11.83
N GLU A 21 -12.04 -27.88 11.27
CA GLU A 21 -10.99 -28.89 11.31
C GLU A 21 -9.78 -28.47 10.47
N ASN A 22 -10.00 -28.11 9.20
CA ASN A 22 -8.89 -27.71 8.32
C ASN A 22 -8.25 -26.37 8.75
N LEU A 23 -9.02 -25.42 9.29
CA LEU A 23 -8.50 -24.20 9.85
C LEU A 23 -7.62 -24.46 11.07
N TYR A 24 -8.04 -25.39 11.96
CA TYR A 24 -7.26 -25.75 13.14
C TYR A 24 -5.98 -26.52 12.78
N GLU A 25 -6.01 -27.40 11.79
CA GLU A 25 -4.81 -28.09 11.30
C GLU A 25 -3.82 -27.08 10.72
N TYR A 26 -4.29 -26.14 9.89
CA TYR A 26 -3.46 -25.09 9.31
C TYR A 26 -2.82 -24.19 10.40
N TYR A 27 -3.59 -23.82 11.42
CA TYR A 27 -3.05 -23.11 12.58
C TYR A 27 -1.90 -23.89 13.26
N LYS A 28 -2.06 -25.19 13.46
CA LYS A 28 -0.98 -26.02 14.03
C LYS A 28 0.26 -26.09 13.14
N GLU A 29 0.07 -26.13 11.83
CA GLU A 29 1.17 -26.12 10.86
C GLU A 29 1.97 -24.81 10.92
N ILE A 30 1.29 -23.65 10.97
CA ILE A 30 1.92 -22.33 11.11
C ILE A 30 2.78 -22.30 12.38
N ILE A 31 2.21 -22.64 13.52
CA ILE A 31 2.92 -22.58 14.82
C ILE A 31 4.14 -23.51 14.86
N LYS A 32 4.09 -24.65 14.16
CA LYS A 32 5.19 -25.63 14.15
C LYS A 32 6.23 -25.37 13.06
N GLY A 33 5.84 -24.75 11.96
CA GLY A 33 6.61 -24.74 10.71
C GLY A 33 7.07 -23.39 10.24
N ASP A 34 6.37 -22.32 10.55
CA ASP A 34 6.68 -21.00 10.03
C ASP A 34 7.72 -20.26 10.88
N LEU A 35 8.36 -19.25 10.27
CA LEU A 35 9.20 -18.30 10.98
C LEU A 35 8.29 -17.35 11.78
N ILE A 36 8.56 -17.23 13.07
CA ILE A 36 7.81 -16.36 13.97
C ILE A 36 8.76 -15.30 14.53
N ASP A 37 8.49 -14.04 14.23
CA ASP A 37 9.14 -12.87 14.84
C ASP A 37 8.21 -12.26 15.88
N ILE A 38 8.70 -12.09 17.12
CA ILE A 38 7.93 -11.54 18.23
C ILE A 38 8.47 -10.17 18.59
N PHE A 39 7.65 -9.14 18.43
CA PHE A 39 7.94 -7.76 18.81
C PHE A 39 7.11 -7.38 20.03
N ILE A 40 7.78 -6.90 21.09
CA ILE A 40 7.12 -6.45 22.31
C ILE A 40 7.56 -5.04 22.61
N ILE A 41 6.59 -4.13 22.77
CA ILE A 41 6.81 -2.72 23.06
C ILE A 41 6.02 -2.35 24.31
N GLY A 42 6.67 -1.73 25.29
CA GLY A 42 6.04 -1.31 26.54
C GLY A 42 7.04 -1.20 27.68
N ASP A 43 6.54 -0.94 28.87
CA ASP A 43 7.31 -0.94 30.10
C ASP A 43 7.25 -2.32 30.76
N PHE A 44 8.33 -3.12 30.64
CA PHE A 44 8.38 -4.49 31.14
C PHE A 44 9.81 -4.95 31.45
N ASP A 45 9.93 -5.96 32.31
CA ASP A 45 11.18 -6.67 32.55
C ASP A 45 11.48 -7.65 31.40
N GLU A 46 12.52 -7.34 30.63
CA GLU A 46 12.95 -8.12 29.46
C GLU A 46 13.26 -9.59 29.81
N LYS A 47 13.93 -9.84 30.94
CA LYS A 47 14.31 -11.20 31.36
C LYS A 47 13.08 -12.04 31.68
N LYS A 48 12.12 -11.45 32.38
CA LYS A 48 10.85 -12.10 32.75
C LYS A 48 10.04 -12.42 31.52
N VAL A 49 9.92 -11.48 30.57
CA VAL A 49 9.18 -11.69 29.31
C VAL A 49 9.83 -12.76 28.46
N LYS A 50 11.16 -12.74 28.29
CA LYS A 50 11.90 -13.80 27.57
C LYS A 50 11.68 -15.17 28.20
N SER A 51 11.71 -15.28 29.53
CA SER A 51 11.46 -16.53 30.25
C SER A 51 10.06 -17.05 29.96
N ILE A 52 9.04 -16.20 30.03
CA ILE A 52 7.64 -16.58 29.76
C ILE A 52 7.47 -17.06 28.31
N ILE A 53 8.05 -16.34 27.34
CA ILE A 53 7.99 -16.72 25.92
C ILE A 53 8.61 -18.09 25.70
N ASN A 54 9.81 -18.31 26.21
CA ASN A 54 10.52 -19.58 26.05
C ASN A 54 9.77 -20.74 26.70
N ASP A 55 9.15 -20.52 27.88
CA ASP A 55 8.40 -21.55 28.60
C ASP A 55 7.07 -21.88 27.91
N LYS A 56 6.33 -20.87 27.46
CA LYS A 56 4.96 -21.04 26.93
C LYS A 56 4.92 -21.41 25.45
N LEU A 57 5.75 -20.82 24.64
CA LEU A 57 5.67 -21.06 23.19
C LEU A 57 6.37 -22.34 22.76
N LYS A 58 7.43 -22.80 23.46
CA LYS A 58 8.19 -24.02 23.13
C LYS A 58 8.46 -24.19 21.63
N ILE A 59 8.72 -23.06 20.96
CA ILE A 59 8.91 -23.02 19.51
C ILE A 59 10.27 -23.64 19.19
N ASN A 60 10.27 -24.75 18.48
CA ASN A 60 11.49 -25.35 17.94
C ASN A 60 11.99 -24.52 16.76
N THR A 61 12.79 -23.50 17.03
CA THR A 61 13.20 -22.45 16.10
C THR A 61 14.39 -22.85 15.24
N LEU A 62 14.37 -23.97 14.57
CA LEU A 62 15.55 -24.39 13.79
C LEU A 62 15.37 -24.39 12.27
N LYS A 63 14.30 -23.87 11.72
CA LYS A 63 14.24 -23.59 10.29
C LYS A 63 14.90 -22.24 10.03
N LYS A 64 16.06 -22.25 9.37
CA LYS A 64 16.63 -21.02 8.82
C LYS A 64 15.60 -20.39 7.88
N PRO A 65 15.32 -19.09 8.02
CA PRO A 65 14.38 -18.43 7.13
C PRO A 65 14.81 -18.64 5.68
N SER A 66 13.87 -19.04 4.84
CA SER A 66 14.12 -19.02 3.40
C SER A 66 14.35 -17.56 2.99
N THR A 67 15.55 -17.23 2.53
CA THR A 67 15.92 -15.87 2.10
C THR A 67 15.26 -15.44 0.79
N SER A 68 14.27 -16.18 0.30
CA SER A 68 13.73 -16.02 -1.05
C SER A 68 12.50 -15.09 -1.16
N HIS A 69 12.22 -14.22 -0.20
CA HIS A 69 11.16 -13.22 -0.33
C HIS A 69 11.56 -12.01 -1.17
N TYR A 70 12.41 -12.20 -2.16
CA TYR A 70 12.73 -11.13 -3.09
C TYR A 70 11.59 -10.97 -4.10
N VAL A 71 10.84 -9.89 -3.95
CA VAL A 71 9.96 -9.41 -5.01
C VAL A 71 10.84 -8.97 -6.17
N SER A 72 10.98 -9.82 -7.18
CA SER A 72 11.67 -9.46 -8.42
C SER A 72 10.97 -8.25 -9.03
N HIS A 73 11.64 -7.12 -9.04
CA HIS A 73 11.15 -5.92 -9.72
C HIS A 73 11.15 -6.20 -11.22
N LYS A 74 9.99 -6.55 -11.77
CA LYS A 74 9.84 -6.67 -13.22
C LYS A 74 10.16 -5.33 -13.88
N LYS A 75 10.79 -5.40 -15.08
CA LYS A 75 11.07 -4.21 -15.90
C LYS A 75 9.83 -3.34 -16.07
N ILE A 76 10.03 -2.03 -16.04
CA ILE A 76 8.98 -1.04 -16.31
C ILE A 76 8.42 -1.27 -17.70
N ARG A 77 7.10 -1.24 -17.85
CA ARG A 77 6.45 -1.32 -19.15
C ARG A 77 6.50 0.04 -19.83
N LEU A 78 6.92 0.07 -21.07
CA LEU A 78 6.95 1.30 -21.89
C LEU A 78 5.55 1.79 -22.26
N LYS A 79 4.56 0.88 -22.32
CA LYS A 79 3.17 1.22 -22.65
C LYS A 79 2.24 0.89 -21.46
N PRO A 80 1.33 1.82 -21.10
CA PRO A 80 0.35 1.56 -20.06
C PRO A 80 -0.58 0.42 -20.47
N LYS A 81 -1.01 -0.38 -19.49
CA LYS A 81 -2.07 -1.39 -19.65
C LYS A 81 -3.32 -0.88 -18.96
N THR A 82 -4.43 -0.87 -19.66
CA THR A 82 -5.74 -0.58 -19.09
C THR A 82 -6.56 -1.87 -19.02
N THR A 83 -7.23 -2.09 -17.90
CA THR A 83 -8.19 -3.18 -17.70
C THR A 83 -9.48 -2.53 -17.20
N LYS A 84 -10.61 -3.00 -17.69
CA LYS A 84 -11.94 -2.57 -17.26
C LYS A 84 -12.70 -3.80 -16.83
N GLU A 85 -13.34 -3.72 -15.69
CA GLU A 85 -14.26 -4.73 -15.16
C GLU A 85 -15.62 -4.06 -14.93
N GLN A 86 -16.69 -4.73 -15.33
CA GLN A 86 -18.05 -4.25 -15.12
C GLN A 86 -18.60 -4.92 -13.87
N MET A 87 -19.05 -4.09 -12.92
CA MET A 87 -19.62 -4.53 -11.65
C MET A 87 -20.92 -3.76 -11.37
N GLU A 88 -21.85 -4.37 -10.66
CA GLU A 88 -23.04 -3.70 -10.14
C GLU A 88 -22.70 -2.97 -8.85
N ILE A 89 -22.13 -1.77 -8.99
CA ILE A 89 -21.71 -0.90 -7.88
C ILE A 89 -22.18 0.52 -8.16
N GLU A 90 -22.56 1.23 -7.11
CA GLU A 90 -23.02 2.62 -7.22
C GLU A 90 -21.95 3.57 -7.74
N GLN A 91 -20.69 3.31 -7.42
CA GLN A 91 -19.57 4.18 -7.75
C GLN A 91 -18.41 3.43 -8.38
N SER A 92 -17.98 3.89 -9.54
CA SER A 92 -16.81 3.32 -10.23
C SER A 92 -15.51 3.57 -9.45
N LYS A 93 -14.69 2.54 -9.34
CA LYS A 93 -13.37 2.62 -8.70
C LYS A 93 -12.28 2.75 -9.77
N LEU A 94 -11.61 3.89 -9.78
CA LEU A 94 -10.46 4.16 -10.65
C LEU A 94 -9.16 3.88 -9.90
N TYR A 95 -8.30 3.03 -10.48
CA TYR A 95 -6.95 2.76 -9.97
C TYR A 95 -5.92 3.08 -11.05
N ILE A 96 -4.91 3.88 -10.72
CA ILE A 96 -3.76 4.14 -11.58
C ILE A 96 -2.50 3.74 -10.83
N GLY A 97 -1.78 2.75 -11.37
CA GLY A 97 -0.49 2.32 -10.84
C GLY A 97 0.66 2.89 -11.67
N CYS A 98 1.54 3.63 -11.04
CA CYS A 98 2.75 4.18 -11.65
C CYS A 98 3.96 3.41 -11.09
N LYS A 99 4.52 2.51 -11.89
CA LYS A 99 5.74 1.78 -11.53
C LYS A 99 6.92 2.74 -11.63
N LEU A 100 7.69 2.83 -10.55
CA LEU A 100 8.86 3.69 -10.48
C LEU A 100 10.13 2.90 -10.83
N ASP A 101 11.14 3.62 -11.29
CA ASP A 101 12.47 3.06 -11.55
C ASP A 101 13.25 2.90 -10.22
N LYS A 102 14.52 2.58 -10.31
CA LYS A 102 15.35 2.41 -9.13
C LYS A 102 15.41 3.73 -8.34
N LEU A 103 14.99 3.66 -7.10
CA LEU A 103 15.09 4.75 -6.15
C LEU A 103 16.15 4.41 -5.09
N THR A 104 16.84 5.42 -4.60
CA THR A 104 17.72 5.30 -3.45
C THR A 104 16.88 5.01 -2.18
N PRO A 105 17.48 4.44 -1.11
CA PRO A 105 16.78 4.24 0.16
C PRO A 105 16.19 5.53 0.73
N PHE A 106 16.86 6.67 0.56
CA PHE A 106 16.37 7.97 0.98
C PHE A 106 15.11 8.38 0.18
N GLU A 107 15.13 8.24 -1.13
CA GLU A 107 13.98 8.53 -1.98
C GLU A 107 12.78 7.64 -1.65
N GLN A 108 12.99 6.34 -1.45
CA GLN A 108 11.94 5.41 -1.07
C GLN A 108 11.31 5.77 0.29
N LYS A 109 12.15 6.08 1.28
CA LYS A 109 11.69 6.30 2.66
C LYS A 109 11.08 7.67 2.87
N TYR A 110 11.62 8.70 2.24
CA TYR A 110 11.22 10.09 2.52
C TYR A 110 10.58 10.79 1.33
N VAL A 111 11.28 10.84 0.18
CA VAL A 111 10.84 11.65 -0.95
C VAL A 111 9.51 11.17 -1.50
N MET A 112 9.36 9.86 -1.72
CA MET A 112 8.13 9.31 -2.28
C MET A 112 6.93 9.41 -1.35
N ASN A 113 7.12 9.38 -0.05
CA ASN A 113 6.03 9.61 0.89
C ASN A 113 5.58 11.08 0.85
N ILE A 114 6.51 12.04 0.90
CA ILE A 114 6.19 13.47 0.78
C ILE A 114 5.53 13.77 -0.56
N TYR A 115 6.08 13.23 -1.66
CA TYR A 115 5.49 13.33 -2.99
C TYR A 115 4.03 12.83 -3.01
N SER A 116 3.80 11.67 -2.41
CA SER A 116 2.47 11.06 -2.30
C SER A 116 1.50 11.96 -1.53
N PHE A 117 1.93 12.58 -0.42
CA PHE A 117 1.10 13.51 0.34
C PHE A 117 0.75 14.78 -0.45
N ILE A 118 1.71 15.35 -1.16
CA ILE A 118 1.47 16.53 -2.02
C ILE A 118 0.49 16.17 -3.13
N LEU A 119 0.66 15.00 -3.76
CA LEU A 119 -0.17 14.59 -4.88
C LEU A 119 -1.62 14.32 -4.48
N GLY A 120 -1.85 13.46 -3.47
CA GLY A 120 -3.20 13.00 -3.16
C GLY A 120 -3.39 12.46 -1.73
N GLY A 121 -2.41 12.60 -0.85
CA GLY A 121 -2.44 12.00 0.48
C GLY A 121 -3.04 12.90 1.58
N SER A 122 -3.61 14.05 1.25
CA SER A 122 -4.19 14.98 2.21
C SER A 122 -5.38 15.75 1.62
N PRO A 123 -6.26 16.35 2.45
CA PRO A 123 -7.35 17.20 1.97
C PRO A 123 -6.91 18.43 1.17
N ASN A 124 -5.68 18.89 1.37
CA ASN A 124 -5.11 20.04 0.64
C ASN A 124 -4.23 19.60 -0.54
N SER A 125 -4.21 18.30 -0.84
CA SER A 125 -3.41 17.76 -1.93
C SER A 125 -3.95 18.15 -3.31
N ARG A 126 -3.09 18.11 -4.30
CA ARG A 126 -3.40 18.53 -5.67
C ARG A 126 -4.57 17.80 -6.29
N LEU A 127 -4.59 16.47 -6.15
CA LEU A 127 -5.68 15.67 -6.68
C LEU A 127 -6.99 15.96 -5.95
N PHE A 128 -6.94 16.09 -4.62
CA PHE A 128 -8.13 16.42 -3.85
C PHE A 128 -8.71 17.76 -4.28
N MET A 129 -7.88 18.81 -4.32
CA MET A 129 -8.30 20.15 -4.71
C MET A 129 -8.78 20.21 -6.18
N ASN A 130 -8.10 19.55 -7.10
CA ASN A 130 -8.43 19.67 -8.52
C ASN A 130 -9.53 18.70 -8.98
N LEU A 131 -9.57 17.44 -8.51
CA LEU A 131 -10.62 16.51 -8.93
C LEU A 131 -11.90 16.70 -8.13
N ARG A 132 -11.78 16.81 -6.79
CA ARG A 132 -12.95 16.86 -5.92
C ARG A 132 -13.50 18.28 -5.79
N GLU A 133 -12.70 19.22 -5.26
CA GLU A 133 -13.18 20.55 -4.90
C GLU A 133 -13.50 21.42 -6.12
N LYS A 134 -12.58 21.51 -7.09
CA LYS A 134 -12.76 22.40 -8.24
C LYS A 134 -13.64 21.82 -9.36
N ASN A 135 -13.62 20.51 -9.55
CA ASN A 135 -14.28 19.89 -10.70
C ASN A 135 -15.38 18.88 -10.31
N SER A 136 -15.58 18.56 -9.04
CA SER A 136 -16.60 17.62 -8.54
C SER A 136 -16.61 16.27 -9.28
N LEU A 137 -15.42 15.77 -9.69
CA LEU A 137 -15.28 14.55 -10.50
C LEU A 137 -15.17 13.29 -9.66
N CYS A 138 -14.92 13.42 -8.37
CA CYS A 138 -14.77 12.27 -7.48
C CYS A 138 -15.31 12.58 -6.10
N TYR A 139 -15.83 11.55 -5.43
CA TYR A 139 -16.16 11.60 -4.02
C TYR A 139 -14.92 11.50 -3.14
N SER A 140 -14.02 10.63 -3.53
CA SER A 140 -12.76 10.40 -2.82
C SER A 140 -11.61 10.28 -3.82
N VAL A 141 -10.45 10.77 -3.45
CA VAL A 141 -9.21 10.55 -4.18
C VAL A 141 -8.06 10.46 -3.19
N ASN A 142 -7.15 9.55 -3.46
CA ASN A 142 -5.96 9.34 -2.64
C ASN A 142 -4.79 8.88 -3.50
N SER A 143 -3.58 9.21 -3.09
CA SER A 143 -2.35 8.60 -3.60
C SER A 143 -1.53 8.00 -2.48
N THR A 144 -0.90 6.86 -2.75
CA THR A 144 -0.09 6.12 -1.77
C THR A 144 1.11 5.51 -2.46
N TYR A 145 2.29 5.66 -1.87
CA TYR A 145 3.48 4.96 -2.32
C TYR A 145 3.63 3.62 -1.59
N GLN A 146 3.89 2.56 -2.36
CA GLN A 146 4.12 1.21 -1.87
C GLN A 146 5.60 0.83 -2.08
N PRO A 147 6.46 0.95 -1.06
CA PRO A 147 7.91 0.78 -1.22
C PRO A 147 8.30 -0.65 -1.63
N VAL A 148 7.63 -1.68 -1.11
CA VAL A 148 7.89 -3.09 -1.45
C VAL A 148 7.77 -3.35 -2.95
N PHE A 149 6.82 -2.69 -3.61
CA PHE A 149 6.57 -2.86 -5.05
C PHE A 149 7.18 -1.74 -5.89
N ASN A 150 7.75 -0.72 -5.26
CA ASN A 150 8.19 0.51 -5.90
C ASN A 150 7.09 1.09 -6.81
N LEU A 151 5.90 1.25 -6.25
CA LEU A 151 4.67 1.56 -6.97
C LEU A 151 3.94 2.74 -6.31
N LEU A 152 3.68 3.79 -7.07
CA LEU A 152 2.75 4.84 -6.68
C LEU A 152 1.35 4.45 -7.17
N ILE A 153 0.40 4.39 -6.26
CA ILE A 153 -0.98 4.04 -6.55
C ILE A 153 -1.86 5.27 -6.32
N ILE A 154 -2.65 5.62 -7.32
CA ILE A 154 -3.70 6.64 -7.21
C ILE A 154 -5.04 5.91 -7.28
N ARG A 155 -5.93 6.23 -6.33
CA ARG A 155 -7.28 5.67 -6.23
C ARG A 155 -8.27 6.81 -6.26
N ALA A 156 -9.37 6.66 -6.98
CA ALA A 156 -10.47 7.62 -6.96
C ALA A 156 -11.83 6.93 -7.11
N GLY A 157 -12.82 7.39 -6.35
CA GLY A 157 -14.22 7.03 -6.54
C GLY A 157 -14.86 8.06 -7.47
N ILE A 158 -15.25 7.65 -8.66
CA ILE A 158 -15.73 8.53 -9.74
C ILE A 158 -17.07 8.03 -10.31
N ASN A 159 -17.79 8.88 -11.02
CA ASN A 159 -18.84 8.41 -11.91
C ASN A 159 -18.22 7.81 -13.18
N ALA A 160 -18.85 6.78 -13.74
CA ALA A 160 -18.34 6.14 -14.96
C ALA A 160 -18.23 7.12 -16.15
N SER A 161 -19.15 8.09 -16.25
CA SER A 161 -19.14 9.17 -17.26
C SER A 161 -17.91 10.07 -17.16
N ASP A 162 -17.36 10.25 -15.95
CA ASP A 162 -16.26 11.17 -15.67
C ASP A 162 -14.87 10.55 -15.84
N PHE A 163 -14.81 9.27 -16.23
CA PHE A 163 -13.55 8.52 -16.35
C PHE A 163 -12.49 9.24 -17.17
N LYS A 164 -12.83 9.67 -18.41
CA LYS A 164 -11.84 10.32 -19.29
C LYS A 164 -11.32 11.62 -18.71
N LYS A 165 -12.21 12.45 -18.16
CA LYS A 165 -11.88 13.75 -17.58
C LYS A 165 -11.01 13.57 -16.32
N SER A 166 -11.37 12.63 -15.45
CA SER A 166 -10.61 12.29 -14.24
C SER A 166 -9.19 11.82 -14.57
N VAL A 167 -9.05 10.88 -15.52
CA VAL A 167 -7.73 10.37 -15.95
C VAL A 167 -6.88 11.49 -16.56
N THR A 168 -7.47 12.39 -17.33
CA THR A 168 -6.76 13.52 -17.94
C THR A 168 -6.22 14.47 -16.88
N LEU A 169 -7.04 14.83 -15.88
CA LEU A 169 -6.61 15.70 -14.79
C LEU A 169 -5.55 15.06 -13.91
N ILE A 170 -5.69 13.77 -13.58
CA ILE A 170 -4.66 13.04 -12.82
C ILE A 170 -3.31 13.07 -13.57
N LYS A 171 -3.32 12.78 -14.85
CA LYS A 171 -2.10 12.84 -15.70
C LYS A 171 -1.51 14.24 -15.76
N GLN A 172 -2.36 15.27 -15.77
CA GLN A 172 -1.91 16.67 -15.77
C GLN A 172 -1.20 17.02 -14.45
N GLU A 173 -1.75 16.60 -13.31
CA GLU A 173 -1.12 16.83 -11.99
C GLU A 173 0.19 16.07 -11.85
N LEU A 174 0.26 14.82 -12.28
CA LEU A 174 1.52 14.08 -12.35
C LEU A 174 2.58 14.82 -13.18
N LYS A 175 2.18 15.33 -14.35
CA LYS A 175 3.06 16.12 -15.22
C LYS A 175 3.48 17.44 -14.56
N ASN A 176 2.57 18.14 -13.90
CA ASN A 176 2.88 19.38 -13.21
C ASN A 176 3.97 19.19 -12.16
N ILE A 177 3.84 18.16 -11.31
CA ILE A 177 4.84 17.88 -10.27
C ILE A 177 6.18 17.47 -10.91
N THR A 178 6.19 16.62 -11.94
CA THR A 178 7.43 16.21 -12.62
C THR A 178 8.13 17.37 -13.33
N GLN A 179 7.42 18.44 -13.63
CA GLN A 179 7.97 19.68 -14.18
C GLN A 179 8.38 20.70 -13.11
N GLY A 180 8.36 20.32 -11.82
CA GLY A 180 8.70 21.22 -10.72
C GLY A 180 7.65 22.29 -10.42
N LYS A 181 6.41 22.14 -10.93
CA LYS A 181 5.32 23.11 -10.71
C LYS A 181 4.66 22.85 -9.35
N PHE A 182 5.39 23.02 -8.29
CA PHE A 182 4.93 22.99 -6.91
C PHE A 182 5.69 24.03 -6.09
N ASP A 183 5.13 24.48 -4.99
CA ASP A 183 5.72 25.51 -4.14
C ASP A 183 6.27 24.97 -2.81
N GLU A 184 7.00 25.83 -2.12
CA GLU A 184 7.58 25.50 -0.81
C GLU A 184 6.52 25.13 0.24
N LYS A 185 5.34 25.74 0.17
CA LYS A 185 4.23 25.47 1.11
C LYS A 185 3.69 24.06 0.95
N GLU A 186 3.61 23.57 -0.29
CA GLU A 186 3.19 22.19 -0.57
C GLU A 186 4.21 21.18 0.00
N ILE A 187 5.51 21.48 -0.13
CA ILE A 187 6.59 20.65 0.43
C ILE A 187 6.49 20.63 1.95
N GLU A 188 6.36 21.79 2.59
CA GLU A 188 6.27 21.89 4.05
C GLU A 188 5.01 21.20 4.58
N ALA A 189 3.87 21.35 3.92
CA ALA A 189 2.65 20.63 4.27
C ALA A 189 2.83 19.10 4.17
N GLY A 190 3.49 18.62 3.12
CA GLY A 190 3.85 17.21 2.96
C GLY A 190 4.77 16.71 4.05
N LYS A 191 5.79 17.49 4.43
CA LYS A 191 6.71 17.16 5.53
C LYS A 191 6.00 17.11 6.89
N ILE A 192 5.11 18.06 7.16
CA ILE A 192 4.32 18.08 8.41
C ILE A 192 3.42 16.85 8.48
N THR A 193 2.71 16.54 7.40
CA THR A 193 1.86 15.35 7.32
C THR A 193 2.68 14.09 7.57
N TYR A 194 3.83 13.96 6.93
CA TYR A 194 4.72 12.81 7.11
C TYR A 194 5.26 12.71 8.54
N LYS A 195 5.66 13.83 9.15
CA LYS A 195 6.10 13.85 10.57
C LYS A 195 5.01 13.39 11.53
N ASN A 196 3.76 13.72 11.25
CA ASN A 196 2.64 13.30 12.11
C ASN A 196 2.43 11.80 12.12
N THR A 197 2.72 11.09 11.02
CA THR A 197 2.64 9.61 11.01
C THR A 197 3.58 8.93 12.01
N PHE A 198 4.62 9.61 12.49
CA PHE A 198 5.53 9.10 13.52
C PHE A 198 5.09 9.45 14.94
N LYS A 199 4.11 10.35 15.13
CA LYS A 199 3.61 10.76 16.44
C LYS A 199 2.39 9.96 16.87
N GLU A 200 1.75 9.26 15.95
CA GLU A 200 0.55 8.45 16.18
C GLU A 200 0.87 6.99 16.54
N VAL A 201 2.15 6.68 16.81
CA VAL A 201 2.63 5.35 17.19
C VAL A 201 2.91 5.27 18.69
#